data_82631d7c197d60e098522bf72235acb3
#
_entry.id   82631d7c197d60e098522bf72235acb3
#
_cell.length_a   1.000
_cell.length_b   1.000
_cell.length_c   1.000
_cell.angle_alpha   90.00
_cell.angle_beta   90.00
_cell.angle_gamma   90.00
#
_symmetry.space_group_name_H-M   'P 1'
#
loop_
_entity.id
_entity.type
_entity.pdbx_description
1 polymer ?
#
loop_
_entity_poly.entity_id
_entity_poly.type
_entity_poly.pdbx_seq_one_letter_code
_entity_poly.pdbx_strand_id
1 'polypeptide(L)'
;FKQAQGDVVITMDADLQDSPDEIPALYNMITQEGYDLVSGWKKKRYDSVLAKNLPSKLFNWAARKTSGLTLHDFNCGLKAYRLEVVKNIEVYGEMHRYIPYLAKNAGFSKIGEKVVQHQARKFGKSKFMGLNRFVNGYLDLITLWFLSSFGKKPMHVFGFLGSIMFFIGFVSAFIIGANKIYCLTTGTPARLVTDSPYFYISLTMMIIGTQFFLTGFVGDLVSRSSQNRNDYQIETTLRCTEQ
;
A
#
# COMPACT_ATOMS: atom_id res chain seq x y z
N PHE A 1 -1.53 13.61 -15.32
CA PHE A 1 -2.79 12.93 -15.54
C PHE A 1 -3.97 13.91 -15.68
N LYS A 2 -4.14 14.88 -14.76
CA LYS A 2 -5.27 15.84 -14.81
C LYS A 2 -5.39 16.59 -16.15
N GLN A 3 -4.28 16.90 -16.81
CA GLN A 3 -4.23 17.63 -18.09
C GLN A 3 -4.37 16.74 -19.34
N ALA A 4 -4.36 15.42 -19.19
CA ALA A 4 -4.48 14.50 -20.31
C ALA A 4 -5.87 14.62 -20.96
N GLN A 5 -5.92 14.66 -22.31
CA GLN A 5 -7.14 14.84 -23.12
C GLN A 5 -7.35 13.73 -24.16
N GLY A 6 -6.27 12.98 -24.52
CA GLY A 6 -6.36 11.90 -25.49
C GLY A 6 -6.97 10.63 -24.89
N ASP A 7 -7.61 9.80 -25.71
CA ASP A 7 -8.29 8.55 -25.29
C ASP A 7 -7.35 7.54 -24.64
N VAL A 8 -6.09 7.55 -25.07
CA VAL A 8 -5.00 6.72 -24.50
C VAL A 8 -3.88 7.60 -24.00
N VAL A 9 -3.46 7.34 -22.78
CA VAL A 9 -2.33 8.03 -22.15
C VAL A 9 -1.17 7.05 -22.01
N ILE A 10 0.02 7.44 -22.45
CA ILE A 10 1.22 6.61 -22.32
C ILE A 10 2.27 7.38 -21.52
N THR A 11 2.78 6.76 -20.47
CA THR A 11 3.92 7.29 -19.70
C THR A 11 5.19 6.58 -20.09
N MET A 12 6.30 7.32 -20.14
CA MET A 12 7.64 6.78 -20.44
C MET A 12 8.69 7.57 -19.69
N ASP A 13 9.75 6.90 -19.25
CA ASP A 13 10.89 7.56 -18.61
C ASP A 13 11.73 8.33 -19.65
N ALA A 14 12.12 9.57 -19.34
CA ALA A 14 12.87 10.44 -20.24
C ALA A 14 14.38 10.15 -20.30
N ASP A 15 14.84 9.00 -19.76
CA ASP A 15 16.24 8.63 -19.66
C ASP A 15 16.77 7.82 -20.86
N LEU A 16 15.96 7.72 -21.91
CA LEU A 16 16.26 7.01 -23.15
C LEU A 16 16.55 5.49 -22.97
N GLN A 17 16.12 4.90 -21.90
CA GLN A 17 16.27 3.46 -21.67
C GLN A 17 15.08 2.64 -22.22
N ASP A 18 13.92 3.24 -22.31
CA ASP A 18 12.74 2.62 -22.91
C ASP A 18 12.63 2.95 -24.40
N SER A 19 12.29 1.96 -25.25
CA SER A 19 12.16 2.18 -26.69
C SER A 19 10.80 2.76 -27.05
N PRO A 20 10.74 3.89 -27.79
CA PRO A 20 9.49 4.41 -28.32
C PRO A 20 8.76 3.45 -29.29
N ASP A 21 9.49 2.50 -29.89
CA ASP A 21 8.92 1.51 -30.83
C ASP A 21 7.91 0.57 -30.16
N GLU A 22 7.88 0.52 -28.83
CA GLU A 22 6.90 -0.24 -28.09
C GLU A 22 5.53 0.46 -27.97
N ILE A 23 5.47 1.78 -28.23
CA ILE A 23 4.25 2.60 -28.10
C ILE A 23 3.10 2.08 -28.98
N PRO A 24 3.29 1.78 -30.27
CA PRO A 24 2.18 1.31 -31.12
C PRO A 24 1.56 0.02 -30.61
N ALA A 25 2.36 -0.90 -30.09
CA ALA A 25 1.86 -2.17 -29.59
C ALA A 25 1.08 -1.98 -28.28
N LEU A 26 1.55 -1.12 -27.38
CA LEU A 26 0.84 -0.78 -26.14
C LEU A 26 -0.48 -0.07 -26.43
N TYR A 27 -0.48 0.83 -27.42
CA TYR A 27 -1.69 1.51 -27.89
C TYR A 27 -2.74 0.52 -28.43
N ASN A 28 -2.31 -0.45 -29.23
CA ASN A 28 -3.20 -1.47 -29.78
C ASN A 28 -3.82 -2.35 -28.67
N MET A 29 -3.06 -2.70 -27.66
CA MET A 29 -3.59 -3.45 -26.51
C MET A 29 -4.70 -2.68 -25.79
N ILE A 30 -4.58 -1.36 -25.64
CA ILE A 30 -5.64 -0.56 -25.04
C ILE A 30 -6.85 -0.45 -25.97
N THR A 31 -6.63 -0.12 -27.27
CA THR A 31 -7.74 0.23 -28.20
C THR A 31 -8.42 -0.99 -28.81
N GLN A 32 -7.66 -2.03 -29.17
CA GLN A 32 -8.19 -3.20 -29.87
C GLN A 32 -8.47 -4.38 -28.93
N GLU A 33 -7.59 -4.62 -27.97
CA GLU A 33 -7.77 -5.73 -27.02
C GLU A 33 -8.57 -5.29 -25.78
N GLY A 34 -8.82 -3.98 -25.62
CA GLY A 34 -9.68 -3.41 -24.60
C GLY A 34 -9.12 -3.52 -23.18
N TYR A 35 -7.79 -3.46 -23.02
CA TYR A 35 -7.18 -3.33 -21.70
C TYR A 35 -7.43 -1.94 -21.11
N ASP A 36 -7.64 -1.90 -19.79
CA ASP A 36 -7.74 -0.65 -19.05
C ASP A 36 -6.36 -0.03 -18.82
N LEU A 37 -5.39 -0.91 -18.51
CA LEU A 37 -3.99 -0.55 -18.27
C LEU A 37 -3.06 -1.66 -18.77
N VAL A 38 -1.96 -1.28 -19.42
CA VAL A 38 -0.89 -2.21 -19.80
C VAL A 38 0.43 -1.69 -19.24
N SER A 39 1.12 -2.52 -18.45
CA SER A 39 2.45 -2.23 -17.91
C SER A 39 3.54 -2.88 -18.75
N GLY A 40 4.62 -2.17 -19.01
CA GLY A 40 5.80 -2.79 -19.59
C GLY A 40 6.49 -3.75 -18.62
N TRP A 41 7.06 -4.82 -19.14
CA TRP A 41 7.90 -5.75 -18.40
C TRP A 41 9.31 -5.81 -18.98
N LYS A 42 10.29 -5.26 -18.21
CA LYS A 42 11.70 -5.27 -18.57
C LYS A 42 12.31 -6.65 -18.23
N LYS A 43 12.06 -7.66 -19.10
CA LYS A 43 12.52 -9.04 -18.87
C LYS A 43 14.06 -9.16 -18.82
N LYS A 44 14.76 -8.40 -19.66
CA LYS A 44 16.23 -8.27 -19.62
C LYS A 44 16.57 -6.88 -19.13
N ARG A 45 17.24 -6.78 -17.98
CA ARG A 45 17.74 -5.50 -17.43
C ARG A 45 19.24 -5.47 -17.56
N TYR A 46 19.78 -4.43 -18.15
CA TYR A 46 21.23 -4.21 -18.33
C TYR A 46 21.89 -3.56 -17.10
N ASP A 47 21.14 -3.41 -16.00
CA ASP A 47 21.65 -2.88 -14.72
C ASP A 47 22.42 -3.93 -13.91
N SER A 48 23.36 -3.48 -13.04
CA SER A 48 24.18 -4.36 -12.18
C SER A 48 23.33 -5.32 -11.33
N VAL A 49 23.63 -6.62 -11.44
CA VAL A 49 22.79 -7.73 -11.01
C VAL A 49 22.60 -7.82 -9.49
N LEU A 50 23.62 -7.53 -8.69
CA LEU A 50 23.59 -7.79 -7.24
C LEU A 50 22.95 -6.69 -6.39
N ALA A 51 23.14 -5.42 -6.75
CA ALA A 51 22.66 -4.30 -5.92
C ALA A 51 21.20 -3.88 -6.19
N LYS A 52 20.63 -4.23 -7.37
CA LYS A 52 19.30 -3.76 -7.79
C LYS A 52 18.26 -4.88 -7.94
N ASN A 53 18.66 -6.12 -8.25
CA ASN A 53 17.72 -7.18 -8.62
C ASN A 53 17.05 -7.85 -7.41
N LEU A 54 17.76 -8.06 -6.30
CA LEU A 54 17.20 -8.73 -5.12
C LEU A 54 16.12 -7.88 -4.44
N PRO A 55 16.37 -6.59 -4.14
CA PRO A 55 15.34 -5.71 -3.59
C PRO A 55 14.12 -5.56 -4.52
N SER A 56 14.36 -5.48 -5.84
CA SER A 56 13.27 -5.37 -6.83
C SER A 56 12.42 -6.64 -6.91
N LYS A 57 13.01 -7.84 -6.82
CA LYS A 57 12.26 -9.10 -6.79
C LYS A 57 11.40 -9.24 -5.54
N LEU A 58 11.95 -8.89 -4.37
CA LEU A 58 11.21 -8.90 -3.10
C LEU A 58 10.05 -7.91 -3.14
N PHE A 59 10.30 -6.70 -3.65
CA PHE A 59 9.28 -5.68 -3.85
C PHE A 59 8.16 -6.17 -4.77
N ASN A 60 8.49 -6.70 -5.96
CA ASN A 60 7.49 -7.19 -6.90
C ASN A 60 6.70 -8.39 -6.36
N TRP A 61 7.34 -9.27 -5.57
CA TRP A 61 6.66 -10.36 -4.88
C TRP A 61 5.65 -9.85 -3.86
N ALA A 62 6.07 -8.91 -3.01
CA ALA A 62 5.18 -8.32 -2.00
C ALA A 62 4.06 -7.51 -2.65
N ALA A 63 4.35 -6.72 -3.69
CA ALA A 63 3.36 -5.97 -4.46
C ALA A 63 2.32 -6.91 -5.11
N ARG A 64 2.74 -8.04 -5.68
CA ARG A 64 1.82 -9.07 -6.21
C ARG A 64 0.92 -9.64 -5.13
N LYS A 65 1.50 -10.02 -3.98
CA LYS A 65 0.73 -10.62 -2.88
C LYS A 65 -0.29 -9.63 -2.31
N THR A 66 0.06 -8.35 -2.23
CA THR A 66 -0.81 -7.31 -1.68
C THR A 66 -1.87 -6.86 -2.69
N SER A 67 -1.48 -6.70 -3.97
CA SER A 67 -2.40 -6.21 -5.02
C SER A 67 -3.27 -7.31 -5.61
N GLY A 68 -2.86 -8.58 -5.50
CA GLY A 68 -3.49 -9.68 -6.23
C GLY A 68 -3.41 -9.53 -7.75
N LEU A 69 -2.40 -8.80 -8.27
CA LEU A 69 -2.11 -8.66 -9.69
C LEU A 69 -0.94 -9.58 -10.07
N THR A 70 -1.00 -10.18 -11.26
CA THR A 70 0.01 -11.13 -11.75
C THR A 70 1.17 -10.46 -12.50
N LEU A 71 1.37 -9.13 -12.32
CA LEU A 71 2.42 -8.38 -13.00
C LEU A 71 3.82 -8.78 -12.51
N HIS A 72 4.77 -8.89 -13.44
CA HIS A 72 6.17 -9.20 -13.13
C HIS A 72 6.98 -7.96 -12.78
N ASP A 73 6.61 -6.79 -13.33
CA ASP A 73 7.33 -5.54 -13.13
C ASP A 73 6.40 -4.36 -12.84
N PHE A 74 6.27 -3.99 -11.57
CA PHE A 74 5.53 -2.79 -11.15
C PHE A 74 6.32 -1.50 -11.38
N ASN A 75 7.66 -1.59 -11.49
CA ASN A 75 8.55 -0.43 -11.56
C ASN A 75 8.82 0.07 -12.97
N CYS A 76 8.26 -0.54 -14.00
CA CYS A 76 8.44 -0.07 -15.36
C CYS A 76 7.78 1.29 -15.55
N GLY A 77 8.51 2.30 -16.06
CA GLY A 77 7.97 3.64 -16.37
C GLY A 77 7.07 3.64 -17.60
N LEU A 78 7.34 2.70 -18.53
CA LEU A 78 6.55 2.58 -19.75
C LEU A 78 5.23 1.87 -19.47
N LYS A 79 4.13 2.62 -19.48
CA LYS A 79 2.77 2.12 -19.25
C LYS A 79 1.78 2.84 -20.16
N ALA A 80 0.76 2.12 -20.60
CA ALA A 80 -0.38 2.69 -21.35
C ALA A 80 -1.66 2.55 -20.54
N TYR A 81 -2.53 3.54 -20.66
CA TYR A 81 -3.78 3.65 -19.89
C TYR A 81 -4.90 4.15 -20.78
N ARG A 82 -6.11 3.69 -20.54
CA ARG A 82 -7.32 4.40 -21.01
C ARG A 82 -7.42 5.74 -20.27
N LEU A 83 -7.96 6.76 -20.91
CA LEU A 83 -8.15 8.08 -20.30
C LEU A 83 -8.93 7.98 -18.97
N GLU A 84 -9.97 7.16 -18.95
CA GLU A 84 -10.80 6.94 -17.77
C GLU A 84 -9.98 6.49 -16.55
N VAL A 85 -9.00 5.61 -16.73
CA VAL A 85 -8.13 5.15 -15.65
C VAL A 85 -7.38 6.33 -15.04
N VAL A 86 -6.72 7.15 -15.87
CA VAL A 86 -5.90 8.26 -15.36
C VAL A 86 -6.73 9.41 -14.77
N LYS A 87 -8.00 9.53 -15.14
CA LYS A 87 -8.92 10.51 -14.55
C LYS A 87 -9.47 10.05 -13.20
N ASN A 88 -9.51 8.75 -12.97
CA ASN A 88 -10.14 8.15 -11.79
C ASN A 88 -9.14 7.67 -10.73
N ILE A 89 -7.84 7.81 -10.99
CA ILE A 89 -6.80 7.50 -10.00
C ILE A 89 -6.07 8.78 -9.60
N GLU A 90 -5.79 8.90 -8.32
CA GLU A 90 -4.95 9.97 -7.79
C GLU A 90 -3.55 9.44 -7.49
N VAL A 91 -2.55 10.04 -8.13
CA VAL A 91 -1.14 9.64 -8.00
C VAL A 91 -0.36 10.81 -7.40
N TYR A 92 0.22 10.61 -6.23
CA TYR A 92 1.07 11.58 -5.56
C TYR A 92 2.37 10.95 -5.05
N GLY A 93 3.43 11.74 -4.95
CA GLY A 93 4.72 11.29 -4.47
C GLY A 93 5.29 10.10 -5.29
N GLU A 94 5.83 9.11 -4.60
CA GLU A 94 6.45 7.92 -5.20
C GLU A 94 5.43 6.85 -5.65
N MET A 95 4.12 7.16 -5.64
CA MET A 95 3.06 6.20 -5.95
C MET A 95 2.98 5.77 -7.42
N HIS A 96 3.83 6.31 -8.30
CA HIS A 96 3.90 5.91 -9.72
C HIS A 96 4.10 4.40 -9.93
N ARG A 97 4.72 3.71 -8.96
CA ARG A 97 4.93 2.25 -8.98
C ARG A 97 3.65 1.46 -8.71
N TYR A 98 2.71 2.08 -8.05
CA TYR A 98 1.47 1.45 -7.59
C TYR A 98 0.26 1.78 -8.47
N ILE A 99 0.46 2.48 -9.58
CA ILE A 99 -0.62 2.83 -10.51
C ILE A 99 -1.48 1.61 -10.91
N PRO A 100 -0.91 0.42 -11.24
CA PRO A 100 -1.73 -0.75 -11.54
C PRO A 100 -2.62 -1.18 -10.38
N TYR A 101 -2.13 -1.05 -9.16
CA TYR A 101 -2.89 -1.35 -7.96
C TYR A 101 -4.00 -0.31 -7.71
N LEU A 102 -3.69 0.98 -7.86
CA LEU A 102 -4.68 2.06 -7.73
C LEU A 102 -5.79 1.91 -8.78
N ALA A 103 -5.44 1.57 -10.02
CA ALA A 103 -6.40 1.29 -11.08
C ALA A 103 -7.33 0.11 -10.72
N LYS A 104 -6.77 -0.99 -10.20
CA LYS A 104 -7.57 -2.13 -9.73
C LYS A 104 -8.54 -1.75 -8.62
N ASN A 105 -8.08 -0.95 -7.65
CA ASN A 105 -8.93 -0.48 -6.55
C ASN A 105 -10.02 0.50 -7.00
N ALA A 106 -9.77 1.22 -8.10
CA ALA A 106 -10.76 2.09 -8.74
C ALA A 106 -11.76 1.32 -9.64
N GLY A 107 -11.66 -0.03 -9.69
CA GLY A 107 -12.60 -0.88 -10.43
C GLY A 107 -12.10 -1.34 -11.80
N PHE A 108 -10.96 -0.85 -12.28
CA PHE A 108 -10.40 -1.27 -13.57
C PHE A 108 -9.69 -2.61 -13.43
N SER A 109 -10.31 -3.67 -13.95
CA SER A 109 -9.86 -5.05 -13.72
C SER A 109 -9.03 -5.62 -14.84
N LYS A 110 -9.13 -5.09 -16.06
CA LYS A 110 -8.42 -5.61 -17.23
C LYS A 110 -7.02 -5.02 -17.36
N ILE A 111 -6.14 -5.44 -16.47
CA ILE A 111 -4.75 -4.98 -16.38
C ILE A 111 -3.83 -6.02 -17.00
N GLY A 112 -3.06 -5.62 -18.01
CA GLY A 112 -2.16 -6.48 -18.76
C GLY A 112 -0.68 -6.10 -18.59
N GLU A 113 0.18 -6.93 -19.15
CA GLU A 113 1.62 -6.75 -19.17
C GLU A 113 2.18 -7.10 -20.56
N LYS A 114 3.13 -6.31 -21.03
CA LYS A 114 3.85 -6.54 -22.28
C LYS A 114 5.35 -6.55 -22.05
N VAL A 115 6.05 -7.56 -22.57
CA VAL A 115 7.53 -7.54 -22.57
C VAL A 115 8.00 -6.40 -23.48
N VAL A 116 8.82 -5.52 -22.92
CA VAL A 116 9.35 -4.35 -23.61
C VAL A 116 10.87 -4.38 -23.67
N GLN A 117 11.42 -3.79 -24.71
CA GLN A 117 12.87 -3.68 -24.88
C GLN A 117 13.40 -2.57 -23.94
N HIS A 118 14.47 -2.90 -23.22
CA HIS A 118 15.15 -1.97 -22.35
C HIS A 118 16.61 -1.82 -22.80
N GLN A 119 17.06 -0.59 -22.97
CA GLN A 119 18.42 -0.27 -23.42
C GLN A 119 19.30 0.12 -22.23
N ALA A 120 20.61 -0.10 -22.38
CA ALA A 120 21.57 0.41 -21.43
C ALA A 120 21.56 1.94 -21.44
N ARG A 121 21.70 2.56 -20.29
CA ARG A 121 21.73 4.02 -20.15
C ARG A 121 22.91 4.59 -20.95
N LYS A 122 22.63 5.53 -21.84
CA LYS A 122 23.63 6.20 -22.67
C LYS A 122 24.22 7.44 -22.01
N PHE A 123 23.43 8.14 -21.17
CA PHE A 123 23.84 9.42 -20.56
C PHE A 123 23.47 9.45 -19.06
N GLY A 124 24.31 10.15 -18.28
CA GLY A 124 24.07 10.43 -16.87
C GLY A 124 24.35 9.25 -15.91
N LYS A 125 24.35 9.57 -14.61
CA LYS A 125 24.47 8.60 -13.53
C LYS A 125 23.12 8.47 -12.80
N SER A 126 22.79 7.28 -12.31
CA SER A 126 21.59 7.08 -11.50
C SER A 126 21.65 7.93 -10.23
N LYS A 127 20.67 8.80 -10.02
CA LYS A 127 20.58 9.63 -8.80
C LYS A 127 20.18 8.80 -7.57
N PHE A 128 19.62 7.63 -7.78
CA PHE A 128 19.10 6.75 -6.72
C PHE A 128 20.02 5.55 -6.54
N MET A 129 21.10 5.71 -5.80
CA MET A 129 21.97 4.61 -5.38
C MET A 129 21.95 4.49 -3.85
N GLY A 130 21.94 3.26 -3.33
CA GLY A 130 22.18 2.95 -1.94
C GLY A 130 20.96 2.54 -1.10
N LEU A 131 21.18 2.46 0.21
CA LEU A 131 20.22 2.05 1.25
C LEU A 131 18.91 2.85 1.25
N ASN A 132 18.96 4.15 0.92
CA ASN A 132 17.77 5.00 0.90
C ASN A 132 16.70 4.50 -0.09
N ARG A 133 17.10 3.94 -1.23
CA ARG A 133 16.14 3.36 -2.18
C ARG A 133 15.45 2.12 -1.62
N PHE A 134 16.18 1.30 -0.87
CA PHE A 134 15.62 0.12 -0.23
C PHE A 134 14.65 0.50 0.88
N VAL A 135 15.05 1.45 1.74
CA VAL A 135 14.21 1.95 2.84
C VAL A 135 12.93 2.60 2.29
N ASN A 136 13.03 3.46 1.29
CA ASN A 136 11.85 4.08 0.68
C ASN A 136 10.93 3.04 0.04
N GLY A 137 11.48 2.08 -0.71
CA GLY A 137 10.68 0.99 -1.29
C GLY A 137 10.00 0.11 -0.25
N TYR A 138 10.62 -0.11 0.89
CA TYR A 138 10.03 -0.85 2.01
C TYR A 138 8.92 -0.06 2.70
N LEU A 139 9.15 1.23 2.96
CA LEU A 139 8.12 2.12 3.54
C LEU A 139 6.91 2.26 2.61
N ASP A 140 7.16 2.38 1.31
CA ASP A 140 6.10 2.42 0.30
C ASP A 140 5.25 1.13 0.31
N LEU A 141 5.90 -0.04 0.45
CA LEU A 141 5.18 -1.32 0.56
C LEU A 141 4.32 -1.40 1.81
N ILE A 142 4.85 -0.96 2.97
CA ILE A 142 4.08 -0.92 4.22
C ILE A 142 2.89 0.02 4.05
N THR A 143 3.11 1.21 3.49
CA THR A 143 2.06 2.19 3.25
C THR A 143 0.99 1.63 2.33
N LEU A 144 1.38 0.97 1.24
CA LEU A 144 0.45 0.36 0.32
C LEU A 144 -0.37 -0.75 0.99
N TRP A 145 0.31 -1.65 1.69
CA TRP A 145 -0.35 -2.73 2.43
C TRP A 145 -1.32 -2.19 3.46
N PHE A 146 -0.90 -1.17 4.20
CA PHE A 146 -1.71 -0.51 5.21
C PHE A 146 -2.95 0.15 4.59
N LEU A 147 -2.79 0.98 3.57
CA LEU A 147 -3.89 1.65 2.88
C LEU A 147 -4.84 0.66 2.23
N SER A 148 -4.31 -0.41 1.64
CA SER A 148 -5.15 -1.42 0.97
C SER A 148 -5.98 -2.23 1.95
N SER A 149 -5.37 -2.61 3.07
CA SER A 149 -6.01 -3.49 4.05
C SER A 149 -6.90 -2.73 5.02
N PHE A 150 -6.54 -1.51 5.37
CA PHE A 150 -7.12 -0.78 6.50
C PHE A 150 -7.62 0.62 6.18
N GLY A 151 -7.30 1.16 5.00
CA GLY A 151 -7.64 2.54 4.63
C GLY A 151 -9.15 2.85 4.68
N LYS A 152 -10.01 1.84 4.52
CA LYS A 152 -11.47 2.02 4.58
C LYS A 152 -12.07 1.86 5.99
N LYS A 153 -11.36 1.18 6.91
CA LYS A 153 -11.89 0.87 8.27
C LYS A 153 -10.75 0.81 9.31
N PRO A 154 -10.05 1.91 9.59
CA PRO A 154 -8.92 1.92 10.51
C PRO A 154 -9.31 1.51 11.94
N MET A 155 -10.52 1.86 12.39
CA MET A 155 -11.01 1.51 13.71
C MET A 155 -11.11 0.00 13.94
N HIS A 156 -11.45 -0.80 12.93
CA HIS A 156 -11.55 -2.26 13.10
C HIS A 156 -10.20 -2.90 13.44
N VAL A 157 -9.10 -2.36 12.97
CA VAL A 157 -7.77 -2.93 13.24
C VAL A 157 -7.16 -2.36 14.49
N PHE A 158 -7.00 -1.04 14.53
CA PHE A 158 -6.38 -0.40 15.68
C PHE A 158 -7.24 -0.49 16.93
N GLY A 159 -8.56 -0.35 16.79
CA GLY A 159 -9.49 -0.49 17.91
C GLY A 159 -9.48 -1.92 18.46
N PHE A 160 -9.51 -2.95 17.59
CA PHE A 160 -9.47 -4.33 18.00
C PHE A 160 -8.15 -4.70 18.69
N LEU A 161 -7.02 -4.38 18.05
CA LEU A 161 -5.70 -4.64 18.62
C LEU A 161 -5.49 -3.87 19.92
N GLY A 162 -5.88 -2.59 19.96
CA GLY A 162 -5.82 -1.76 21.15
C GLY A 162 -6.64 -2.31 22.31
N SER A 163 -7.87 -2.76 22.04
CA SER A 163 -8.73 -3.38 23.05
C SER A 163 -8.11 -4.67 23.62
N ILE A 164 -7.59 -5.55 22.75
CA ILE A 164 -6.94 -6.78 23.21
C ILE A 164 -5.74 -6.46 24.11
N MET A 165 -4.85 -5.56 23.68
CA MET A 165 -3.68 -5.17 24.45
C MET A 165 -4.06 -4.57 25.81
N PHE A 166 -5.08 -3.69 25.82
CA PHE A 166 -5.58 -3.08 27.03
C PHE A 166 -6.12 -4.15 28.01
N PHE A 167 -6.96 -5.07 27.53
CA PHE A 167 -7.55 -6.10 28.37
C PHE A 167 -6.49 -7.08 28.90
N ILE A 168 -5.51 -7.48 28.10
CA ILE A 168 -4.41 -8.35 28.58
C ILE A 168 -3.62 -7.62 29.68
N GLY A 169 -3.26 -6.36 29.47
CA GLY A 169 -2.57 -5.54 30.47
C GLY A 169 -3.39 -5.37 31.74
N PHE A 170 -4.69 -5.09 31.61
CA PHE A 170 -5.62 -4.92 32.72
C PHE A 170 -5.75 -6.20 33.56
N VAL A 171 -6.00 -7.35 32.92
CA VAL A 171 -6.13 -8.65 33.60
C VAL A 171 -4.82 -9.02 34.30
N SER A 172 -3.67 -8.81 33.65
CA SER A 172 -2.37 -9.08 34.24
C SER A 172 -2.12 -8.18 35.48
N ALA A 173 -2.38 -6.89 35.40
CA ALA A 173 -2.25 -5.97 36.51
C ALA A 173 -3.21 -6.32 37.65
N PHE A 174 -4.45 -6.71 37.33
CA PHE A 174 -5.46 -7.13 38.28
C PHE A 174 -5.02 -8.39 39.04
N ILE A 175 -4.49 -9.40 38.34
CA ILE A 175 -3.98 -10.63 38.96
C ILE A 175 -2.84 -10.32 39.93
N ILE A 176 -1.88 -9.46 39.55
CA ILE A 176 -0.77 -9.05 40.40
C ILE A 176 -1.28 -8.34 41.64
N GLY A 177 -2.22 -7.42 41.50
CA GLY A 177 -2.85 -6.69 42.60
C GLY A 177 -3.63 -7.60 43.55
N ALA A 178 -4.48 -8.49 42.99
CA ALA A 178 -5.24 -9.47 43.76
C ALA A 178 -4.35 -10.42 44.56
N ASN A 179 -3.29 -10.92 43.92
CA ASN A 179 -2.30 -11.77 44.62
C ASN A 179 -1.61 -11.06 45.77
N LYS A 180 -1.27 -9.76 45.59
CA LYS A 180 -0.72 -8.94 46.68
C LYS A 180 -1.69 -8.80 47.84
N ILE A 181 -2.97 -8.52 47.59
CA ILE A 181 -4.01 -8.40 48.62
C ILE A 181 -4.13 -9.75 49.36
N TYR A 182 -4.22 -10.84 48.63
CA TYR A 182 -4.29 -12.19 49.19
C TYR A 182 -3.10 -12.48 50.14
N CYS A 183 -1.88 -12.19 49.72
CA CYS A 183 -0.67 -12.37 50.56
C CYS A 183 -0.71 -11.49 51.82
N LEU A 184 -1.22 -10.28 51.74
CA LEU A 184 -1.38 -9.39 52.89
C LEU A 184 -2.41 -9.91 53.90
N THR A 185 -3.51 -10.48 53.41
CA THR A 185 -4.55 -11.05 54.30
C THR A 185 -4.15 -12.36 54.95
N THR A 186 -3.28 -13.14 54.28
CA THR A 186 -2.78 -14.42 54.83
C THR A 186 -1.48 -14.28 55.63
N GLY A 187 -0.93 -13.05 55.79
CA GLY A 187 0.30 -12.79 56.53
C GLY A 187 1.56 -13.36 55.91
N THR A 188 1.50 -13.73 54.61
CA THR A 188 2.67 -14.25 53.87
C THR A 188 3.55 -13.10 53.38
N PRO A 189 4.90 -13.21 53.42
CA PRO A 189 5.78 -12.17 52.91
C PRO A 189 5.61 -12.05 51.39
N ALA A 190 5.14 -10.90 50.94
CA ALA A 190 4.97 -10.60 49.52
C ALA A 190 5.83 -9.42 49.08
N ARG A 191 6.47 -9.53 47.91
CA ARG A 191 7.22 -8.44 47.29
C ARG A 191 6.30 -7.27 47.00
N LEU A 192 6.85 -6.07 46.89
CA LEU A 192 6.11 -4.90 46.45
C LEU A 192 5.63 -5.11 45.02
N VAL A 193 4.45 -4.60 44.68
CA VAL A 193 3.90 -4.66 43.32
C VAL A 193 4.83 -3.95 42.33
N THR A 194 5.46 -2.87 42.79
CA THR A 194 6.45 -2.08 42.03
C THR A 194 7.76 -2.79 41.78
N ASP A 195 8.09 -3.84 42.56
CA ASP A 195 9.31 -4.65 42.33
C ASP A 195 9.10 -5.71 41.25
N SER A 196 7.89 -5.86 40.75
CA SER A 196 7.55 -6.85 39.72
C SER A 196 7.71 -6.24 38.32
N PRO A 197 8.60 -6.76 37.46
CA PRO A 197 8.71 -6.32 36.07
C PRO A 197 7.40 -6.48 35.30
N TYR A 198 6.62 -7.49 35.65
CA TYR A 198 5.33 -7.79 35.01
C TYR A 198 4.30 -6.68 35.24
N PHE A 199 4.35 -5.98 36.35
CA PHE A 199 3.48 -4.83 36.60
C PHE A 199 3.73 -3.71 35.60
N TYR A 200 4.99 -3.38 35.34
CA TYR A 200 5.34 -2.33 34.35
C TYR A 200 4.99 -2.75 32.92
N ILE A 201 5.19 -4.03 32.59
CA ILE A 201 4.76 -4.56 31.28
C ILE A 201 3.25 -4.42 31.13
N SER A 202 2.48 -4.78 32.16
CA SER A 202 1.03 -4.66 32.15
C SER A 202 0.56 -3.22 31.97
N LEU A 203 1.17 -2.28 32.70
CA LEU A 203 0.88 -0.86 32.58
C LEU A 203 1.21 -0.31 31.18
N THR A 204 2.37 -0.69 30.65
CA THR A 204 2.78 -0.32 29.28
C THR A 204 1.81 -0.86 28.24
N MET A 205 1.36 -2.11 28.36
CA MET A 205 0.38 -2.68 27.47
C MET A 205 -0.97 -1.95 27.52
N MET A 206 -1.42 -1.53 28.70
CA MET A 206 -2.64 -0.71 28.85
C MET A 206 -2.50 0.65 28.16
N ILE A 207 -1.36 1.33 28.36
CA ILE A 207 -1.10 2.64 27.74
C ILE A 207 -1.06 2.51 26.22
N ILE A 208 -0.28 1.57 25.68
CA ILE A 208 -0.17 1.34 24.22
C ILE A 208 -1.52 0.91 23.64
N GLY A 209 -2.26 0.04 24.35
CA GLY A 209 -3.59 -0.38 23.94
C GLY A 209 -4.56 0.78 23.81
N THR A 210 -4.56 1.71 24.79
CA THR A 210 -5.36 2.93 24.73
C THR A 210 -4.94 3.83 23.57
N GLN A 211 -3.63 3.99 23.32
CA GLN A 211 -3.12 4.77 22.19
C GLN A 211 -3.55 4.20 20.85
N PHE A 212 -3.47 2.88 20.67
CA PHE A 212 -3.95 2.24 19.45
C PHE A 212 -5.45 2.44 19.24
N PHE A 213 -6.24 2.29 20.30
CA PHE A 213 -7.68 2.53 20.21
C PHE A 213 -8.00 3.97 19.79
N LEU A 214 -7.36 4.95 20.41
CA LEU A 214 -7.54 6.36 20.05
C LEU A 214 -7.05 6.66 18.63
N THR A 215 -5.94 6.07 18.20
CA THR A 215 -5.44 6.20 16.82
C THR A 215 -6.45 5.65 15.82
N GLY A 216 -7.06 4.51 16.11
CA GLY A 216 -8.13 3.94 15.29
C GLY A 216 -9.35 4.85 15.17
N PHE A 217 -9.76 5.44 16.29
CA PHE A 217 -10.87 6.38 16.35
C PHE A 217 -10.60 7.66 15.55
N VAL A 218 -9.41 8.26 15.72
CA VAL A 218 -8.98 9.44 14.95
C VAL A 218 -8.90 9.11 13.45
N GLY A 219 -8.35 7.94 13.10
CA GLY A 219 -8.29 7.47 11.72
C GLY A 219 -9.68 7.34 11.08
N ASP A 220 -10.65 6.84 11.82
CA ASP A 220 -12.04 6.72 11.35
C ASP A 220 -12.71 8.09 11.20
N LEU A 221 -12.46 9.04 12.12
CA LEU A 221 -12.93 10.42 12.01
C LEU A 221 -12.37 11.13 10.78
N VAL A 222 -11.07 11.01 10.53
CA VAL A 222 -10.41 11.58 9.34
C VAL A 222 -11.00 10.96 8.06
N SER A 223 -11.18 9.65 8.03
CA SER A 223 -11.79 8.96 6.89
C SER A 223 -13.24 9.40 6.64
N ARG A 224 -13.99 9.67 7.70
CA ARG A 224 -15.37 10.17 7.60
C ARG A 224 -15.44 11.63 7.18
N SER A 225 -14.44 12.43 7.53
CA SER A 225 -14.33 13.87 7.18
C SER A 225 -13.88 14.09 5.74
N SER A 226 -13.43 13.07 5.01
CA SER A 226 -13.02 13.19 3.62
C SER A 226 -14.22 13.54 2.73
N GLN A 227 -14.10 14.63 1.96
CA GLN A 227 -15.13 15.10 1.02
C GLN A 227 -15.43 14.08 -0.08
N ASN A 228 -14.45 13.23 -0.43
CA ASN A 228 -14.57 12.23 -1.52
C ASN A 228 -15.11 10.88 -1.06
N ARG A 229 -15.65 10.78 0.17
CA ARG A 229 -16.14 9.51 0.70
C ARG A 229 -17.27 8.87 -0.11
N ASN A 230 -18.12 9.72 -0.68
CA ASN A 230 -19.30 9.32 -1.45
C ASN A 230 -19.09 9.47 -2.97
N ASP A 231 -17.87 9.80 -3.42
CA ASP A 231 -17.52 9.77 -4.82
C ASP A 231 -17.48 8.32 -5.30
N TYR A 232 -18.52 7.95 -6.07
CA TYR A 232 -18.60 6.67 -6.76
C TYR A 232 -18.67 6.93 -8.26
N GLN A 233 -18.05 6.04 -9.00
CA GLN A 233 -18.06 6.10 -10.45
C GLN A 233 -19.31 5.41 -10.98
N ILE A 234 -20.04 6.10 -11.85
CA ILE A 234 -21.22 5.54 -12.52
C ILE A 234 -20.73 4.93 -13.83
N GLU A 235 -20.71 3.61 -13.93
CA GLU A 235 -20.35 2.91 -15.17
C GLU A 235 -21.47 3.01 -16.19
N THR A 236 -22.71 2.81 -15.77
CA THR A 236 -23.89 2.91 -16.66
C THR A 236 -25.10 3.42 -15.91
N THR A 237 -25.90 4.27 -16.56
CA THR A 237 -27.20 4.70 -16.08
C THR A 237 -28.31 3.96 -16.83
N LEU A 238 -29.08 3.16 -16.10
CA LEU A 238 -30.31 2.57 -16.65
C LEU A 238 -31.44 3.60 -16.50
N ARG A 239 -31.91 4.14 -17.62
CA ARG A 239 -33.16 4.93 -17.64
C ARG A 239 -34.32 3.95 -17.68
N CYS A 240 -35.08 3.85 -16.61
CA CYS A 240 -36.41 3.26 -16.67
C CYS A 240 -37.27 4.23 -17.52
N THR A 241 -37.60 3.85 -18.75
CA THR A 241 -38.70 4.48 -19.47
C THR A 241 -39.98 4.11 -18.76
N GLU A 242 -40.62 5.08 -18.12
CA GLU A 242 -42.00 4.91 -17.65
C GLU A 242 -42.85 4.57 -18.88
N GLN A 243 -43.48 3.39 -18.84
CA GLN A 243 -44.55 2.99 -19.79
C GLN A 243 -45.87 3.59 -19.35
#